data_be8acbc2b8e54bffc84d46a2a5eb8855
#
_entry.id   be8acbc2b8e54bffc84d46a2a5eb8855
#
_cell.length_a   1.000
_cell.length_b   1.000
_cell.length_c   1.000
_cell.angle_alpha   90.00
_cell.angle_beta   90.00
_cell.angle_gamma   90.00
#
_symmetry.space_group_name_H-M   'P 1'
#
loop_
_entity.id
_entity.type
_entity.pdbx_description
1 polymer ?
#
loop_
_entity_poly.entity_id
_entity_poly.type
_entity_poly.pdbx_seq_one_letter_code
_entity_poly.pdbx_strand_id
1 'polypeptide(L)'
;MSHLDDLISTDILGYLTAQENKSFLRFITCGSVDDGKSTLIGRLLYDSKLIYEDQLASIEKDSKKSGTQGDKIDLALLVDGLAAEREQGITIDVAYRFFSTDKRKFIVADTPGHVQYTRNMATGASTADVAVLLIDARYGVQEQTRRHAYIVSLLGVKHVAVSYTHLTLPTIYSV
;
A
#
# COMPACT_ATOMS: atom_id res chain seq x y z
N MET A 1 11.31 8.50 23.29
CA MET A 1 10.48 9.70 23.05
C MET A 1 10.91 10.27 21.71
N SER A 2 9.99 10.41 20.79
CA SER A 2 10.32 10.89 19.45
C SER A 2 10.36 12.41 19.44
N HIS A 3 11.13 13.00 18.53
CA HIS A 3 11.16 14.46 18.27
C HIS A 3 9.75 15.06 18.08
N LEU A 4 8.78 14.22 17.72
CA LEU A 4 7.38 14.58 17.58
C LEU A 4 6.71 14.85 18.94
N ASP A 5 7.02 14.05 19.96
CA ASP A 5 6.44 14.20 21.31
C ASP A 5 6.93 15.49 21.99
N ASP A 6 8.18 15.88 21.72
CA ASP A 6 8.75 17.14 22.23
C ASP A 6 8.12 18.37 21.55
N LEU A 7 7.84 18.31 20.24
CA LEU A 7 7.16 19.38 19.51
C LEU A 7 5.70 19.53 19.95
N ILE A 8 4.98 18.43 20.15
CA ILE A 8 3.58 18.46 20.62
C ILE A 8 3.49 19.05 22.04
N SER A 9 4.46 18.76 22.89
CA SER A 9 4.45 19.24 24.27
C SER A 9 4.82 20.73 24.39
N THR A 10 5.57 21.29 23.42
CA THR A 10 6.09 22.65 23.51
C THR A 10 5.26 23.68 22.73
N ASP A 11 4.70 23.31 21.56
CA ASP A 11 3.87 24.19 20.72
C ASP A 11 2.81 23.40 19.95
N ILE A 12 1.74 23.05 20.64
CA ILE A 12 0.63 22.28 20.05
C ILE A 12 -0.09 23.05 18.94
N LEU A 13 -0.21 24.38 19.05
CA LEU A 13 -0.89 25.20 18.04
C LEU A 13 -0.06 25.30 16.77
N GLY A 14 1.25 25.49 16.90
CA GLY A 14 2.17 25.46 15.76
C GLY A 14 2.16 24.12 15.06
N TYR A 15 2.15 23.02 15.82
CA TYR A 15 2.03 21.67 15.27
C TYR A 15 0.72 21.45 14.50
N LEU A 16 -0.43 21.84 15.07
CA LEU A 16 -1.74 21.71 14.43
C LEU A 16 -1.80 22.52 13.14
N THR A 17 -1.34 23.77 13.14
CA THR A 17 -1.27 24.64 11.97
C THR A 17 -0.37 24.04 10.87
N ALA A 18 0.77 23.49 11.26
CA ALA A 18 1.65 22.80 10.33
C ALA A 18 0.98 21.55 9.72
N GLN A 19 0.20 20.81 10.51
CA GLN A 19 -0.54 19.64 10.02
C GLN A 19 -1.70 20.03 9.08
N GLU A 20 -2.41 21.14 9.35
CA GLU A 20 -3.48 21.62 8.48
C GLU A 20 -2.96 22.08 7.11
N ASN A 21 -1.79 22.70 7.08
CA ASN A 21 -1.17 23.21 5.85
C ASN A 21 -0.49 22.14 4.99
N LYS A 22 -0.37 20.88 5.44
CA LYS A 22 0.19 19.81 4.63
C LYS A 22 -0.68 19.54 3.41
N SER A 23 -0.05 19.46 2.24
CA SER A 23 -0.72 19.00 1.02
C SER A 23 -1.23 17.56 1.18
N PHE A 24 -2.25 17.21 0.41
CA PHE A 24 -2.92 15.93 0.48
C PHE A 24 -2.82 15.19 -0.86
N LEU A 25 -2.62 13.88 -0.82
CA LEU A 25 -2.60 13.03 -2.02
C LEU A 25 -3.34 11.72 -1.76
N ARG A 26 -4.26 11.40 -2.64
CA ARG A 26 -4.97 10.11 -2.66
C ARG A 26 -4.42 9.25 -3.77
N PHE A 27 -4.00 8.05 -3.47
CA PHE A 27 -3.57 7.12 -4.50
C PHE A 27 -4.11 5.71 -4.25
N ILE A 28 -4.20 4.94 -5.32
CA ILE A 28 -4.62 3.56 -5.29
C ILE A 28 -3.49 2.64 -5.75
N THR A 29 -3.50 1.41 -5.27
CA THR A 29 -2.68 0.33 -5.83
C THR A 29 -3.53 -0.49 -6.78
N CYS A 30 -3.01 -0.75 -7.97
CA CYS A 30 -3.66 -1.52 -9.03
C CYS A 30 -2.72 -2.63 -9.50
N GLY A 31 -3.27 -3.70 -10.02
CA GLY A 31 -2.50 -4.83 -10.53
C GLY A 31 -3.22 -6.15 -10.29
N SER A 32 -2.63 -7.23 -10.74
CA SER A 32 -3.17 -8.57 -10.59
C SER A 32 -3.01 -9.09 -9.16
N VAL A 33 -3.57 -10.25 -8.88
CA VAL A 33 -3.31 -10.97 -7.62
C VAL A 33 -1.83 -11.27 -7.55
N ASP A 34 -1.24 -11.21 -6.37
CA ASP A 34 0.18 -11.48 -6.07
C ASP A 34 1.21 -10.50 -6.69
N ASP A 35 0.76 -9.42 -7.33
CA ASP A 35 1.66 -8.35 -7.80
C ASP A 35 2.30 -7.53 -6.66
N GLY A 36 1.96 -7.79 -5.39
CA GLY A 36 2.57 -7.16 -4.22
C GLY A 36 1.91 -5.86 -3.76
N LYS A 37 0.63 -5.62 -4.10
CA LYS A 37 -0.11 -4.39 -3.74
C LYS A 37 -0.14 -4.15 -2.23
N SER A 38 -0.69 -5.09 -1.46
CA SER A 38 -0.79 -5.01 0.00
C SER A 38 0.59 -5.00 0.66
N THR A 39 1.56 -5.72 0.11
CA THR A 39 2.96 -5.70 0.57
C THR A 39 3.59 -4.30 0.43
N LEU A 40 3.35 -3.62 -0.70
CA LEU A 40 3.83 -2.24 -0.91
C LEU A 40 3.23 -1.29 0.12
N ILE A 41 1.92 -1.37 0.35
CA ILE A 41 1.23 -0.52 1.33
C ILE A 41 1.73 -0.81 2.74
N GLY A 42 1.83 -2.08 3.12
CA GLY A 42 2.38 -2.49 4.40
C GLY A 42 3.81 -1.94 4.61
N ARG A 43 4.64 -1.96 3.58
CA ARG A 43 5.98 -1.40 3.61
C ARG A 43 5.98 0.12 3.79
N LEU A 44 5.11 0.84 3.08
CA LEU A 44 4.96 2.29 3.24
C LEU A 44 4.51 2.67 4.65
N LEU A 45 3.58 1.93 5.23
CA LEU A 45 3.13 2.14 6.62
C LEU A 45 4.25 1.85 7.61
N TYR A 46 5.02 0.79 7.39
CA TYR A 46 6.16 0.44 8.23
C TYR A 46 7.24 1.54 8.19
N ASP A 47 7.65 1.98 7.01
CA ASP A 47 8.70 2.99 6.83
C ASP A 47 8.27 4.39 7.32
N SER A 48 6.97 4.68 7.30
CA SER A 48 6.42 5.93 7.87
C SER A 48 6.31 5.93 9.40
N LYS A 49 6.72 4.84 10.07
CA LYS A 49 6.70 4.67 11.54
C LYS A 49 5.32 4.87 12.18
N LEU A 50 4.26 4.55 11.45
CA LEU A 50 2.87 4.65 11.92
C LEU A 50 2.36 3.35 12.54
N ILE A 51 3.21 2.34 12.63
CA ILE A 51 2.88 1.05 13.23
C ILE A 51 3.40 1.07 14.66
N TYR A 52 2.52 0.80 15.59
CA TYR A 52 2.87 0.68 16.99
C TYR A 52 3.59 -0.64 17.26
N GLU A 53 4.46 -0.67 18.28
CA GLU A 53 5.29 -1.84 18.61
C GLU A 53 4.46 -3.08 18.94
N ASP A 54 3.31 -2.92 19.59
CA ASP A 54 2.37 -4.00 19.91
C ASP A 54 1.72 -4.60 18.64
N GLN A 55 1.38 -3.75 17.67
CA GLN A 55 0.90 -4.21 16.36
C GLN A 55 1.98 -4.97 15.60
N LEU A 56 3.22 -4.48 15.63
CA LEU A 56 4.34 -5.15 14.99
C LEU A 56 4.59 -6.54 15.61
N ALA A 57 4.59 -6.62 16.93
CA ALA A 57 4.74 -7.90 17.64
C ALA A 57 3.60 -8.90 17.34
N SER A 58 2.36 -8.41 17.16
CA SER A 58 1.23 -9.25 16.72
C SER A 58 1.45 -9.79 15.32
N ILE A 59 1.88 -8.93 14.39
CA ILE A 59 2.13 -9.31 13.00
C ILE A 59 3.30 -10.29 12.87
N GLU A 60 4.36 -10.12 13.65
CA GLU A 60 5.45 -11.09 13.69
C GLU A 60 4.97 -12.50 14.10
N LYS A 61 4.05 -12.55 15.06
CA LYS A 61 3.45 -13.80 15.51
C LYS A 61 2.53 -14.41 14.45
N ASP A 62 1.75 -13.58 13.79
CA ASP A 62 0.81 -14.01 12.74
C ASP A 62 1.56 -14.38 11.45
N SER A 63 2.64 -13.69 11.11
CA SER A 63 3.51 -14.02 9.96
C SER A 63 4.11 -15.42 10.08
N LYS A 64 4.46 -15.86 11.27
CA LYS A 64 4.96 -17.22 11.52
C LYS A 64 3.91 -18.30 11.34
N LYS A 65 2.61 -17.96 11.44
CA LYS A 65 1.49 -18.90 11.29
C LYS A 65 0.92 -18.93 9.89
N SER A 66 0.79 -17.77 9.25
CA SER A 66 0.01 -17.59 8.02
C SER A 66 0.73 -16.73 6.97
N GLY A 67 1.97 -16.28 7.23
CA GLY A 67 2.70 -15.40 6.34
C GLY A 67 3.17 -16.12 5.07
N THR A 68 3.20 -15.38 3.95
CA THR A 68 3.62 -15.87 2.64
C THR A 68 5.11 -15.60 2.34
N GLN A 69 5.82 -14.88 3.24
CA GLN A 69 7.19 -14.38 3.04
C GLN A 69 8.29 -15.22 3.74
N GLY A 70 7.96 -16.46 4.15
CA GLY A 70 8.90 -17.33 4.87
C GLY A 70 9.28 -16.76 6.24
N ASP A 71 10.57 -16.63 6.54
CA ASP A 71 11.07 -16.12 7.84
C ASP A 71 10.95 -14.59 8.00
N LYS A 72 10.54 -13.86 6.97
CA LYS A 72 10.37 -12.40 7.01
C LYS A 72 8.97 -12.04 7.47
N ILE A 73 8.85 -10.88 8.14
CA ILE A 73 7.56 -10.33 8.52
C ILE A 73 6.74 -10.08 7.25
N ASP A 74 5.54 -10.65 7.21
CA ASP A 74 4.60 -10.39 6.12
C ASP A 74 3.83 -9.10 6.38
N LEU A 75 4.30 -8.02 5.77
CA LEU A 75 3.71 -6.69 5.94
C LEU A 75 2.33 -6.55 5.25
N ALA A 76 1.93 -7.48 4.39
CA ALA A 76 0.58 -7.50 3.83
C ALA A 76 -0.48 -7.70 4.93
N LEU A 77 -0.16 -8.44 5.99
CA LEU A 77 -1.05 -8.65 7.15
C LEU A 77 -1.42 -7.35 7.89
N LEU A 78 -0.64 -6.27 7.70
CA LEU A 78 -1.00 -4.93 8.21
C LEU A 78 -2.24 -4.34 7.53
N VAL A 79 -2.46 -4.73 6.29
CA VAL A 79 -3.50 -4.15 5.43
C VAL A 79 -4.75 -5.00 5.45
N ASP A 80 -4.61 -6.32 5.63
CA ASP A 80 -5.72 -7.27 5.66
C ASP A 80 -6.62 -7.03 6.87
N GLY A 81 -7.79 -6.47 6.63
CA GLY A 81 -8.73 -6.05 7.68
C GLY A 81 -9.81 -7.08 7.99
N LEU A 82 -10.26 -7.83 7.00
CA LEU A 82 -11.36 -8.78 7.14
C LEU A 82 -10.86 -10.20 7.44
N ALA A 83 -11.58 -10.92 8.28
CA ALA A 83 -11.26 -12.33 8.55
C ALA A 83 -11.25 -13.18 7.27
N ALA A 84 -12.20 -12.93 6.35
CA ALA A 84 -12.27 -13.60 5.06
C ALA A 84 -11.06 -13.29 4.15
N GLU A 85 -10.50 -12.10 4.21
CA GLU A 85 -9.28 -11.72 3.48
C GLU A 85 -8.08 -12.49 3.99
N ARG A 86 -7.94 -12.61 5.31
CA ARG A 86 -6.87 -13.39 5.95
C ARG A 86 -6.96 -14.88 5.65
N GLU A 87 -8.18 -15.43 5.63
CA GLU A 87 -8.40 -16.85 5.32
C GLU A 87 -8.11 -17.17 3.84
N GLN A 88 -8.43 -16.28 2.94
CA GLN A 88 -8.27 -16.48 1.50
C GLN A 88 -6.93 -15.93 0.96
N GLY A 89 -6.25 -15.09 1.72
CA GLY A 89 -5.01 -14.42 1.31
C GLY A 89 -5.21 -13.45 0.14
N ILE A 90 -6.42 -12.88 0.00
CA ILE A 90 -6.75 -11.91 -1.06
C ILE A 90 -7.51 -10.71 -0.50
N THR A 91 -7.28 -9.54 -1.08
CA THR A 91 -8.07 -8.34 -0.81
C THR A 91 -9.44 -8.48 -1.48
N ILE A 92 -10.51 -8.29 -0.74
CA ILE A 92 -11.90 -8.40 -1.20
C ILE A 92 -12.51 -7.01 -1.38
N ASP A 93 -12.39 -6.16 -0.37
CA ASP A 93 -12.95 -4.81 -0.36
C ASP A 93 -11.83 -3.76 -0.39
N VAL A 94 -12.20 -2.49 -0.58
CA VAL A 94 -11.25 -1.39 -0.59
C VAL A 94 -10.86 -1.05 0.85
N ALA A 95 -9.60 -1.20 1.18
CA ALA A 95 -9.06 -0.80 2.47
C ALA A 95 -8.33 0.53 2.36
N TYR A 96 -8.80 1.55 3.10
CA TYR A 96 -8.13 2.84 3.14
C TYR A 96 -7.15 2.90 4.30
N ARG A 97 -5.94 3.36 4.02
CA ARG A 97 -4.90 3.58 5.02
C ARG A 97 -4.36 5.00 4.90
N PHE A 98 -3.91 5.53 6.02
CA PHE A 98 -3.44 6.91 6.12
C PHE A 98 -2.00 6.90 6.60
N PHE A 99 -1.16 7.71 5.97
CA PHE A 99 0.16 8.00 6.48
C PHE A 99 0.58 9.41 6.10
N SER A 100 1.60 9.94 6.75
CA SER A 100 2.10 11.27 6.47
C SER A 100 3.62 11.32 6.53
N THR A 101 4.17 12.16 5.69
CA THR A 101 5.55 12.62 5.78
C THR A 101 5.58 14.02 6.37
N ASP A 102 6.75 14.60 6.53
CA ASP A 102 6.87 15.98 6.99
C ASP A 102 6.18 16.98 6.07
N LYS A 103 6.07 16.66 4.78
CA LYS A 103 5.57 17.57 3.74
C LYS A 103 4.13 17.29 3.31
N ARG A 104 3.65 16.04 3.41
CA ARG A 104 2.39 15.64 2.78
C ARG A 104 1.67 14.56 3.56
N LYS A 105 0.35 14.62 3.53
CA LYS A 105 -0.55 13.55 3.99
C LYS A 105 -0.97 12.68 2.81
N PHE A 106 -1.08 11.38 3.04
CA PHE A 106 -1.46 10.39 2.03
C PHE A 106 -2.67 9.59 2.51
N ILE A 107 -3.60 9.34 1.59
CA ILE A 107 -4.54 8.24 1.69
C ILE A 107 -4.16 7.24 0.61
N VAL A 108 -3.97 6.01 0.99
CA VAL A 108 -3.81 4.90 0.05
C VAL A 108 -5.00 3.98 0.15
N ALA A 109 -5.58 3.64 -1.01
CA ALA A 109 -6.60 2.61 -1.12
C ALA A 109 -5.95 1.33 -1.63
N ASP A 110 -5.97 0.29 -0.81
CA ASP A 110 -5.66 -1.07 -1.27
C ASP A 110 -6.86 -1.60 -2.03
N THR A 111 -6.63 -2.06 -3.25
CA THR A 111 -7.70 -2.53 -4.11
C THR A 111 -7.51 -3.99 -4.49
N PRO A 112 -8.63 -4.75 -4.61
CA PRO A 112 -8.56 -6.15 -4.96
C PRO A 112 -7.97 -6.36 -6.36
N GLY A 113 -7.12 -7.40 -6.50
CA GLY A 113 -6.56 -7.83 -7.78
C GLY A 113 -7.44 -8.83 -8.52
N HIS A 114 -8.40 -9.46 -7.85
CA HIS A 114 -9.21 -10.53 -8.42
C HIS A 114 -10.36 -10.00 -9.30
N VAL A 115 -10.63 -10.69 -10.42
CA VAL A 115 -11.64 -10.29 -11.40
C VAL A 115 -13.03 -10.06 -10.80
N GLN A 116 -13.43 -10.88 -9.83
CA GLN A 116 -14.74 -10.79 -9.18
C GLN A 116 -14.95 -9.48 -8.42
N TYR A 117 -13.87 -8.85 -7.96
CA TYR A 117 -13.92 -7.64 -7.15
C TYR A 117 -13.53 -6.37 -7.93
N THR A 118 -13.51 -6.43 -9.26
CA THR A 118 -13.18 -5.28 -10.13
C THR A 118 -14.04 -4.05 -9.81
N ARG A 119 -15.32 -4.25 -9.38
CA ARG A 119 -16.20 -3.15 -8.97
C ARG A 119 -15.64 -2.40 -7.76
N ASN A 120 -15.13 -3.12 -6.77
CA ASN A 120 -14.54 -2.51 -5.58
C ASN A 120 -13.27 -1.72 -5.96
N MET A 121 -12.44 -2.28 -6.85
CA MET A 121 -11.30 -1.55 -7.42
C MET A 121 -11.72 -0.23 -8.08
N ALA A 122 -12.78 -0.23 -8.90
CA ALA A 122 -13.27 0.98 -9.55
C ALA A 122 -13.79 2.01 -8.52
N THR A 123 -14.40 1.56 -7.43
CA THR A 123 -14.82 2.43 -6.32
C THR A 123 -13.61 3.14 -5.68
N GLY A 124 -12.54 2.42 -5.38
CA GLY A 124 -11.30 3.02 -4.87
C GLY A 124 -10.67 4.01 -5.87
N ALA A 125 -10.70 3.67 -7.16
CA ALA A 125 -10.12 4.50 -8.21
C ALA A 125 -10.86 5.82 -8.43
N SER A 126 -12.17 5.86 -8.18
CA SER A 126 -13.02 7.03 -8.48
C SER A 126 -12.62 8.31 -7.73
N THR A 127 -11.92 8.18 -6.62
CA THR A 127 -11.48 9.31 -5.77
C THR A 127 -9.97 9.53 -5.78
N ALA A 128 -9.24 8.77 -6.56
CA ALA A 128 -7.78 8.79 -6.56
C ALA A 128 -7.21 9.91 -7.44
N ASP A 129 -6.16 10.55 -6.96
CA ASP A 129 -5.36 11.53 -7.72
C ASP A 129 -4.27 10.82 -8.55
N VAL A 130 -3.78 9.68 -8.05
CA VAL A 130 -2.71 8.87 -8.66
C VAL A 130 -3.08 7.39 -8.60
N ALA A 131 -2.76 6.64 -9.62
CA ALA A 131 -2.79 5.18 -9.61
C ALA A 131 -1.38 4.61 -9.68
N VAL A 132 -1.08 3.67 -8.79
CA VAL A 132 0.18 2.91 -8.80
C VAL A 132 -0.12 1.52 -9.35
N LEU A 133 0.33 1.24 -10.56
CA LEU A 133 0.22 -0.06 -11.21
C LEU A 133 1.42 -0.92 -10.82
N LEU A 134 1.15 -2.02 -10.11
CA LEU A 134 2.16 -3.00 -9.78
C LEU A 134 2.15 -4.13 -10.82
N ILE A 135 3.32 -4.56 -11.20
CA ILE A 135 3.54 -5.63 -12.18
C ILE A 135 4.63 -6.55 -11.63
N ASP A 136 4.30 -7.80 -11.43
CA ASP A 136 5.33 -8.80 -11.15
C ASP A 136 6.12 -9.06 -12.43
N ALA A 137 7.41 -8.70 -12.40
CA ALA A 137 8.29 -8.81 -13.56
C ALA A 137 8.46 -10.25 -14.07
N ARG A 138 8.18 -11.26 -13.23
CA ARG A 138 8.21 -12.68 -13.61
C ARG A 138 7.09 -13.06 -14.57
N TYR A 139 5.91 -12.41 -14.41
CA TYR A 139 4.70 -12.71 -15.19
C TYR A 139 4.34 -11.61 -16.18
N GLY A 140 4.93 -10.41 -16.03
CA GLY A 140 4.67 -9.28 -16.91
C GLY A 140 3.25 -8.72 -16.77
N VAL A 141 2.81 -8.01 -17.81
CA VAL A 141 1.49 -7.35 -17.81
C VAL A 141 0.38 -8.36 -18.02
N GLN A 142 -0.37 -8.65 -16.97
CA GLN A 142 -1.47 -9.60 -16.96
C GLN A 142 -2.79 -8.96 -17.42
N GLU A 143 -3.83 -9.77 -17.63
CA GLU A 143 -5.16 -9.30 -18.05
C GLU A 143 -5.76 -8.32 -17.04
N GLN A 144 -5.68 -8.60 -15.75
CA GLN A 144 -6.19 -7.71 -14.71
C GLN A 144 -5.41 -6.39 -14.63
N THR A 145 -4.11 -6.42 -14.84
CA THR A 145 -3.28 -5.21 -14.91
C THR A 145 -3.78 -4.29 -16.03
N ARG A 146 -4.06 -4.84 -17.22
CA ARG A 146 -4.62 -4.10 -18.36
C ARG A 146 -6.01 -3.56 -18.06
N ARG A 147 -6.87 -4.37 -17.45
CA ARG A 147 -8.24 -4.00 -17.06
C ARG A 147 -8.22 -2.84 -16.05
N HIS A 148 -7.38 -2.93 -15.03
CA HIS A 148 -7.23 -1.86 -14.04
C HIS A 148 -6.69 -0.57 -14.66
N ALA A 149 -5.68 -0.65 -15.54
CA ALA A 149 -5.17 0.50 -16.27
C ALA A 149 -6.25 1.17 -17.12
N TYR A 150 -7.11 0.38 -17.78
CA TYR A 150 -8.21 0.89 -18.58
C TYR A 150 -9.27 1.59 -17.72
N ILE A 151 -9.67 1.00 -16.58
CA ILE A 151 -10.62 1.59 -15.63
C ILE A 151 -10.08 2.91 -15.08
N VAL A 152 -8.82 2.94 -14.66
CA VAL A 152 -8.15 4.15 -14.18
C VAL A 152 -8.17 5.27 -15.23
N SER A 153 -7.93 4.91 -16.49
CA SER A 153 -8.00 5.86 -17.61
C SER A 153 -9.42 6.38 -17.83
N LEU A 154 -10.43 5.51 -17.82
CA LEU A 154 -11.84 5.89 -17.99
C LEU A 154 -12.33 6.80 -16.86
N LEU A 155 -11.87 6.59 -15.64
CA LEU A 155 -12.20 7.42 -14.47
C LEU A 155 -11.45 8.76 -14.46
N GLY A 156 -10.57 9.00 -15.43
CA GLY A 156 -9.87 10.27 -15.59
C GLY A 156 -8.76 10.50 -14.58
N VAL A 157 -8.19 9.45 -13.98
CA VAL A 157 -7.01 9.56 -13.11
C VAL A 157 -5.82 9.97 -13.95
N LYS A 158 -5.31 11.19 -13.72
CA LYS A 158 -4.33 11.84 -14.61
C LYS A 158 -2.91 11.31 -14.46
N HIS A 159 -2.58 10.76 -13.31
CA HIS A 159 -1.22 10.36 -12.99
C HIS A 159 -1.16 8.86 -12.73
N VAL A 160 -0.27 8.18 -13.45
CA VAL A 160 -0.03 6.75 -13.28
C VAL A 160 1.46 6.53 -13.03
N ALA A 161 1.77 5.84 -11.94
CA ALA A 161 3.11 5.33 -11.66
C ALA A 161 3.11 3.81 -11.88
N VAL A 162 4.17 3.28 -12.46
CA VAL A 162 4.34 1.83 -12.66
C VAL A 162 5.46 1.35 -11.75
N SER A 163 5.18 0.32 -10.96
CA SER A 163 6.14 -0.32 -10.07
C SER A 163 6.29 -1.79 -10.46
N TYR A 164 7.52 -2.21 -10.68
CA TYR A 164 7.84 -3.60 -10.94
C TYR A 164 8.31 -4.28 -9.66
N THR A 165 7.70 -5.42 -9.33
CA THR A 165 8.12 -6.29 -8.24
C THR A 165 9.00 -7.44 -8.78
N HIS A 166 9.78 -8.08 -7.91
CA HIS A 166 10.66 -9.20 -8.23
C HIS A 166 11.71 -8.90 -9.32
N LEU A 167 12.07 -7.64 -9.53
CA LEU A 167 13.21 -7.29 -10.35
C LEU A 167 14.50 -7.72 -9.66
N THR A 168 15.34 -8.48 -10.39
CA THR A 168 16.70 -8.80 -9.97
C THR A 168 17.68 -8.09 -10.90
N LEU A 169 18.66 -7.40 -10.35
CA LEU A 169 19.75 -6.86 -11.13
C LEU A 169 20.62 -8.03 -11.63
N PRO A 170 21.07 -8.02 -12.90
CA PRO A 170 22.00 -9.01 -13.37
C PRO A 170 23.29 -8.93 -12.52
N THR A 171 23.69 -10.05 -11.94
CA THR A 171 24.99 -10.13 -11.24
C THR A 171 26.05 -10.19 -12.31
N ILE A 172 26.78 -9.11 -12.52
CA ILE A 172 27.95 -9.10 -13.38
C ILE A 172 29.08 -9.75 -12.58
N TYR A 173 29.37 -11.01 -12.88
CA TYR A 173 30.62 -11.60 -12.44
C TYR A 173 31.73 -10.99 -13.30
N SER A 174 32.59 -10.17 -12.71
CA SER A 174 33.88 -9.85 -13.33
C SER A 174 34.73 -11.12 -13.37
N VAL A 175 35.01 -11.60 -14.57
CA VAL A 175 35.96 -12.67 -14.82
C VAL A 175 37.36 -12.12 -14.66
#